data_1571d90f5fdacd7988392bd75a6fef86
#
_entry.id   1571d90f5fdacd7988392bd75a6fef86
#
_cell.length_a   1.000
_cell.length_b   1.000
_cell.length_c   1.000
_cell.angle_alpha   90.00
_cell.angle_beta   90.00
_cell.angle_gamma   90.00
#
_symmetry.space_group_name_H-M   'P 1'
#
loop_
_entity.id
_entity.type
_entity.pdbx_description
1 polymer ?
#
loop_
_entity_poly.entity_id
_entity_poly.type
_entity_poly.pdbx_seq_one_letter_code
_entity_poly.pdbx_strand_id
1 'polypeptide(L)'
;YPLFLEPHDFSESLLKMMNMILEVDVLLIKQIEVASLPKLRKLLHIMLQDTPCSLNVSSISEAIECSRSTTLNYIKYLKDARILNMLYPEGKQFPHKPTKVYMQNTNLCYATCTREPNAQAIAETFFYATLHGNHKINATDRSAMFIIDGKYYMDALATTPAKTGIRYSAIGDLEVGSQKNI
;
A
#
# COMPACT_ATOMS: atom_id res chain seq x y z
N TYR A 1 10.49 -4.69 -15.06
CA TYR A 1 9.23 -4.26 -15.70
C TYR A 1 9.43 -4.20 -17.20
N PRO A 2 8.76 -5.07 -18.01
CA PRO A 2 8.86 -5.02 -19.46
C PRO A 2 8.50 -3.66 -20.04
N LEU A 3 7.45 -3.03 -19.51
CA LEU A 3 6.99 -1.70 -19.93
C LEU A 3 8.02 -0.57 -19.77
N PHE A 4 9.02 -0.75 -18.91
CA PHE A 4 10.08 0.24 -18.72
C PHE A 4 11.02 0.34 -19.93
N LEU A 5 11.07 -0.70 -20.74
CA LEU A 5 11.91 -0.76 -21.94
C LEU A 5 11.21 -0.19 -23.19
N GLU A 6 9.92 0.15 -23.07
CA GLU A 6 9.17 0.74 -24.18
C GLU A 6 9.40 2.26 -24.27
N PRO A 7 9.40 2.83 -25.49
CA PRO A 7 9.69 4.26 -25.70
C PRO A 7 8.56 5.22 -25.26
N HIS A 8 7.54 4.71 -24.58
CA HIS A 8 6.42 5.50 -24.06
C HIS A 8 6.64 5.90 -22.60
N ASP A 9 5.93 6.93 -22.16
CA ASP A 9 5.93 7.33 -20.76
C ASP A 9 5.43 6.18 -19.87
N PHE A 10 6.35 5.64 -19.07
CA PHE A 10 6.08 4.52 -18.17
C PHE A 10 4.98 4.85 -17.14
N SER A 11 4.97 6.08 -16.62
CA SER A 11 3.97 6.55 -15.67
C SER A 11 2.58 6.58 -16.29
N GLU A 12 2.47 7.09 -17.52
CA GLU A 12 1.19 7.11 -18.26
C GLU A 12 0.68 5.69 -18.52
N SER A 13 1.57 4.78 -18.90
CA SER A 13 1.22 3.37 -19.12
C SER A 13 0.72 2.68 -17.84
N LEU A 14 1.34 2.96 -16.69
CA LEU A 14 0.86 2.47 -15.40
C LEU A 14 -0.51 3.03 -15.04
N LEU A 15 -0.73 4.32 -15.24
CA LEU A 15 -2.03 4.96 -14.97
C LEU A 15 -3.14 4.40 -15.88
N LYS A 16 -2.85 4.17 -17.15
CA LYS A 16 -3.78 3.50 -18.07
C LYS A 16 -4.12 2.08 -17.61
N MET A 17 -3.11 1.32 -17.19
CA MET A 17 -3.30 -0.03 -16.65
C MET A 17 -4.17 0.00 -15.38
N MET A 18 -3.93 0.91 -14.46
CA MET A 18 -4.74 1.05 -13.25
C MET A 18 -6.20 1.37 -13.57
N ASN A 19 -6.44 2.30 -14.51
CA ASN A 19 -7.79 2.61 -14.95
C ASN A 19 -8.48 1.41 -15.59
N MET A 20 -7.79 0.65 -16.42
CA MET A 20 -8.32 -0.57 -17.04
C MET A 20 -8.67 -1.62 -15.98
N ILE A 21 -7.84 -1.81 -14.96
CA ILE A 21 -8.14 -2.70 -13.83
C ILE A 21 -9.42 -2.28 -13.11
N LEU A 22 -9.61 -0.97 -12.86
CA LEU A 22 -10.84 -0.49 -12.24
C LEU A 22 -12.07 -0.72 -13.11
N GLU A 23 -11.99 -0.43 -14.40
CA GLU A 23 -13.11 -0.49 -15.33
C GLU A 23 -13.50 -1.91 -15.72
N VAL A 24 -12.51 -2.80 -15.81
CA VAL A 24 -12.73 -4.18 -16.25
C VAL A 24 -12.78 -5.11 -15.04
N ASP A 25 -11.66 -5.25 -14.33
CA ASP A 25 -11.54 -6.29 -13.30
C ASP A 25 -12.42 -5.99 -12.08
N VAL A 26 -12.40 -4.76 -11.59
CA VAL A 26 -13.16 -4.42 -10.37
C VAL A 26 -14.66 -4.36 -10.66
N LEU A 27 -15.07 -3.70 -11.74
CA LEU A 27 -16.50 -3.60 -12.05
C LEU A 27 -17.12 -4.96 -12.42
N LEU A 28 -16.48 -5.72 -13.32
CA LEU A 28 -17.05 -6.98 -13.81
C LEU A 28 -16.95 -8.08 -12.76
N ILE A 29 -15.78 -8.29 -12.15
CA ILE A 29 -15.57 -9.40 -11.19
C ILE A 29 -16.35 -9.18 -9.90
N LYS A 30 -16.45 -7.93 -9.43
CA LYS A 30 -17.20 -7.62 -8.20
C LYS A 30 -18.66 -7.25 -8.44
N GLN A 31 -19.12 -7.28 -9.69
CA GLN A 31 -20.49 -6.95 -10.10
C GLN A 31 -20.95 -5.59 -9.53
N ILE A 32 -20.09 -4.59 -9.63
CA ILE A 32 -20.35 -3.26 -9.12
C ILE A 32 -21.03 -2.46 -10.23
N GLU A 33 -22.02 -1.68 -9.89
CA GLU A 33 -22.68 -0.78 -10.83
C GLU A 33 -21.69 0.23 -11.42
N VAL A 34 -21.78 0.48 -12.72
CA VAL A 34 -20.94 1.45 -13.44
C VAL A 34 -21.01 2.84 -12.80
N ALA A 35 -22.16 3.21 -12.24
CA ALA A 35 -22.36 4.45 -11.50
C ALA A 35 -21.43 4.61 -10.28
N SER A 36 -20.85 3.52 -9.78
CA SER A 36 -19.90 3.53 -8.66
C SER A 36 -18.46 3.82 -9.09
N LEU A 37 -18.14 3.75 -10.38
CA LEU A 37 -16.78 3.95 -10.90
C LEU A 37 -16.19 5.32 -10.53
N PRO A 38 -16.90 6.45 -10.62
CA PRO A 38 -16.38 7.75 -10.17
C PRO A 38 -15.98 7.75 -8.68
N LYS A 39 -16.75 7.07 -7.83
CA LYS A 39 -16.47 6.96 -6.41
C LYS A 39 -15.23 6.11 -6.14
N LEU A 40 -15.07 5.01 -6.88
CA LEU A 40 -13.86 4.18 -6.82
C LEU A 40 -12.60 4.94 -7.28
N ARG A 41 -12.71 5.71 -8.37
CA ARG A 41 -11.61 6.56 -8.84
C ARG A 41 -11.25 7.64 -7.81
N LYS A 42 -12.25 8.30 -7.22
CA LYS A 42 -12.04 9.30 -6.17
C LYS A 42 -11.39 8.68 -4.93
N LEU A 43 -11.85 7.49 -4.51
CA LEU A 43 -11.24 6.74 -3.43
C LEU A 43 -9.78 6.44 -3.73
N LEU A 44 -9.49 5.87 -4.91
CA LEU A 44 -8.13 5.56 -5.32
C LEU A 44 -7.25 6.82 -5.32
N HIS A 45 -7.73 7.93 -5.86
CA HIS A 45 -7.00 9.19 -5.87
C HIS A 45 -6.65 9.68 -4.46
N ILE A 46 -7.60 9.63 -3.52
CA ILE A 46 -7.35 9.97 -2.10
C ILE A 46 -6.28 9.06 -1.52
N MET A 47 -6.39 7.75 -1.76
CA MET A 47 -5.43 6.77 -1.24
C MET A 47 -4.01 6.99 -1.79
N LEU A 48 -3.90 7.35 -3.06
CA LEU A 48 -2.62 7.53 -3.74
C LEU A 48 -1.80 8.73 -3.22
N GLN A 49 -2.49 9.76 -2.76
CA GLN A 49 -1.80 10.97 -2.26
C GLN A 49 -1.12 10.75 -0.91
N ASP A 50 -1.64 9.83 -0.10
CA ASP A 50 -1.24 9.68 1.30
C ASP A 50 -0.57 8.33 1.60
N THR A 51 -0.48 7.39 0.64
CA THR A 51 0.12 6.07 0.91
C THR A 51 1.64 6.13 1.06
N PRO A 52 2.20 5.43 2.06
CA PRO A 52 1.57 4.57 3.06
C PRO A 52 0.84 5.35 4.15
N CYS A 53 -0.43 5.08 4.35
CA CYS A 53 -1.27 5.86 5.26
C CYS A 53 -2.10 5.00 6.23
N SER A 54 -2.42 5.58 7.37
CA SER A 54 -3.44 5.05 8.27
C SER A 54 -4.81 5.51 7.79
N LEU A 55 -5.74 4.56 7.59
CA LEU A 55 -7.06 4.88 7.08
C LEU A 55 -7.91 5.69 8.06
N ASN A 56 -8.39 6.84 7.65
CA ASN A 56 -9.53 7.49 8.26
C ASN A 56 -10.79 7.15 7.45
N VAL A 57 -11.38 6.00 7.75
CA VAL A 57 -12.55 5.49 7.00
C VAL A 57 -13.72 6.48 7.02
N SER A 58 -13.93 7.22 8.11
CA SER A 58 -15.03 8.20 8.22
C SER A 58 -14.83 9.34 7.24
N SER A 59 -13.66 9.97 7.24
CA SER A 59 -13.32 11.07 6.32
C SER A 59 -13.38 10.63 4.85
N ILE A 60 -12.86 9.43 4.56
CA ILE A 60 -12.90 8.88 3.19
C ILE A 60 -14.34 8.61 2.77
N SER A 61 -15.17 8.02 3.65
CA SER A 61 -16.57 7.72 3.38
C SER A 61 -17.38 8.99 3.06
N GLU A 62 -17.15 10.05 3.82
CA GLU A 62 -17.74 11.35 3.59
C GLU A 62 -17.29 11.93 2.25
N ALA A 63 -15.98 11.90 1.97
CA ALA A 63 -15.42 12.40 0.73
C ALA A 63 -15.98 11.71 -0.52
N ILE A 64 -16.20 10.39 -0.50
CA ILE A 64 -16.74 9.63 -1.64
C ILE A 64 -18.25 9.45 -1.59
N GLU A 65 -18.92 10.03 -0.59
CA GLU A 65 -20.37 9.94 -0.39
C GLU A 65 -20.89 8.49 -0.35
N CYS A 66 -20.25 7.67 0.48
CA CYS A 66 -20.59 6.27 0.68
C CYS A 66 -20.71 5.92 2.17
N SER A 67 -21.37 4.81 2.46
CA SER A 67 -21.34 4.25 3.82
C SER A 67 -19.94 3.75 4.18
N ARG A 68 -19.62 3.70 5.49
CA ARG A 68 -18.33 3.16 5.97
C ARG A 68 -18.11 1.71 5.51
N SER A 69 -19.14 0.89 5.49
CA SER A 69 -19.07 -0.49 5.03
C SER A 69 -18.78 -0.57 3.53
N THR A 70 -19.46 0.26 2.72
CA THR A 70 -19.19 0.35 1.28
C THR A 70 -17.77 0.81 1.01
N THR A 71 -17.29 1.81 1.75
CA THR A 71 -15.91 2.30 1.63
C THR A 71 -14.89 1.21 1.94
N LEU A 72 -15.08 0.43 3.00
CA LEU A 72 -14.20 -0.70 3.33
C LEU A 72 -14.25 -1.79 2.25
N ASN A 73 -15.43 -2.07 1.69
CA ASN A 73 -15.56 -3.01 0.57
C ASN A 73 -14.79 -2.51 -0.67
N TYR A 74 -14.90 -1.23 -1.00
CA TYR A 74 -14.16 -0.66 -2.13
C TYR A 74 -12.65 -0.73 -1.93
N ILE A 75 -12.16 -0.44 -0.73
CA ILE A 75 -10.73 -0.61 -0.39
C ILE A 75 -10.32 -2.08 -0.53
N LYS A 76 -11.18 -3.02 -0.08
CA LYS A 76 -10.93 -4.44 -0.28
C LYS A 76 -10.88 -4.82 -1.76
N TYR A 77 -11.74 -4.27 -2.60
CA TYR A 77 -11.71 -4.53 -4.04
C TYR A 77 -10.42 -4.04 -4.69
N LEU A 78 -9.92 -2.85 -4.30
CA LEU A 78 -8.62 -2.35 -4.75
C LEU A 78 -7.46 -3.25 -4.29
N LYS A 79 -7.55 -3.83 -3.09
CA LYS A 79 -6.60 -4.84 -2.61
C LYS A 79 -6.68 -6.13 -3.44
N ASP A 80 -7.89 -6.65 -3.67
CA ASP A 80 -8.10 -7.87 -4.45
C ASP A 80 -7.61 -7.70 -5.91
N ALA A 81 -7.76 -6.50 -6.46
CA ALA A 81 -7.24 -6.09 -7.76
C ALA A 81 -5.72 -5.80 -7.78
N ARG A 82 -5.03 -6.04 -6.68
CA ARG A 82 -3.58 -5.83 -6.53
C ARG A 82 -3.11 -4.39 -6.84
N ILE A 83 -3.93 -3.41 -6.50
CA ILE A 83 -3.54 -1.99 -6.52
C ILE A 83 -3.01 -1.58 -5.16
N LEU A 84 -3.62 -2.09 -4.09
CA LEU A 84 -3.29 -1.79 -2.70
C LEU A 84 -2.92 -3.06 -1.93
N ASN A 85 -2.14 -2.86 -0.89
CA ASN A 85 -1.86 -3.84 0.16
C ASN A 85 -2.38 -3.32 1.50
N MET A 86 -2.82 -4.22 2.36
CA MET A 86 -3.38 -3.89 3.67
C MET A 86 -2.60 -4.57 4.79
N LEU A 87 -2.12 -3.78 5.74
CA LEU A 87 -1.45 -4.26 6.95
C LEU A 87 -2.44 -4.28 8.12
N TYR A 88 -2.57 -5.42 8.76
CA TYR A 88 -3.45 -5.61 9.91
C TYR A 88 -2.66 -5.93 11.18
N PRO A 89 -3.21 -5.62 12.36
CA PRO A 89 -2.70 -6.16 13.62
C PRO A 89 -2.77 -7.69 13.62
N GLU A 90 -2.00 -8.32 14.48
CA GLU A 90 -2.03 -9.77 14.61
C GLU A 90 -3.43 -10.29 14.95
N GLY A 91 -3.83 -11.37 14.27
CA GLY A 91 -5.17 -11.97 14.42
C GLY A 91 -6.33 -11.18 13.83
N LYS A 92 -6.07 -10.03 13.19
CA LYS A 92 -7.10 -9.22 12.51
C LYS A 92 -6.97 -9.33 11.00
N GLN A 93 -8.11 -9.22 10.33
CA GLN A 93 -8.21 -9.16 8.86
C GLN A 93 -9.55 -8.52 8.49
N PHE A 94 -9.82 -8.34 7.20
CA PHE A 94 -11.13 -7.87 6.74
C PHE A 94 -12.27 -8.70 7.41
N PRO A 95 -13.36 -8.07 7.88
CA PRO A 95 -13.78 -6.68 7.67
C PRO A 95 -13.22 -5.65 8.66
N HIS A 96 -12.25 -6.01 9.50
CA HIS A 96 -11.63 -5.03 10.38
C HIS A 96 -10.91 -3.94 9.55
N LYS A 97 -10.79 -2.77 10.14
CA LYS A 97 -10.02 -1.68 9.56
C LYS A 97 -8.53 -2.05 9.57
N PRO A 98 -7.79 -1.96 8.44
CA PRO A 98 -6.34 -2.11 8.46
C PRO A 98 -5.67 -0.98 9.25
N THR A 99 -4.51 -1.27 9.83
CA THR A 99 -3.68 -0.27 10.51
C THR A 99 -3.07 0.69 9.50
N LYS A 100 -2.58 0.13 8.40
CA LYS A 100 -1.92 0.88 7.33
C LYS A 100 -2.25 0.30 5.96
N VAL A 101 -2.22 1.13 4.95
CA VAL A 101 -2.39 0.73 3.55
C VAL A 101 -1.19 1.19 2.76
N TYR A 102 -0.74 0.35 1.85
CA TYR A 102 0.40 0.55 0.96
C TYR A 102 -0.03 0.41 -0.49
N MET A 103 0.70 1.03 -1.40
CA MET A 103 0.60 0.65 -2.81
C MET A 103 1.15 -0.78 -3.01
N GLN A 104 0.67 -1.46 -4.05
CA GLN A 104 1.15 -2.81 -4.38
C GLN A 104 2.65 -2.84 -4.65
N ASN A 105 3.19 -1.78 -5.25
CA ASN A 105 4.62 -1.59 -5.44
C ASN A 105 4.99 -0.11 -5.53
N THR A 106 6.27 0.18 -5.40
CA THR A 106 6.80 1.55 -5.38
C THR A 106 6.65 2.31 -6.70
N ASN A 107 6.60 1.61 -7.84
CA ASN A 107 6.40 2.28 -9.13
C ASN A 107 5.04 2.98 -9.20
N LEU A 108 4.02 2.40 -8.57
CA LEU A 108 2.71 3.05 -8.46
C LEU A 108 2.79 4.33 -7.63
N CYS A 109 3.61 4.37 -6.59
CA CYS A 109 3.82 5.60 -5.83
C CYS A 109 4.38 6.72 -6.71
N TYR A 110 5.40 6.43 -7.52
CA TYR A 110 5.99 7.42 -8.44
C TYR A 110 5.04 7.85 -9.56
N ALA A 111 4.30 6.91 -10.13
CA ALA A 111 3.38 7.20 -11.23
C ALA A 111 2.17 8.06 -10.82
N THR A 112 1.80 8.06 -9.55
CA THR A 112 0.54 8.63 -9.08
C THR A 112 0.72 9.83 -8.15
N CYS A 113 1.91 10.02 -7.59
CA CYS A 113 2.19 11.15 -6.71
C CYS A 113 2.33 12.45 -7.50
N THR A 114 1.66 13.50 -7.04
CA THR A 114 1.83 14.87 -7.54
C THR A 114 3.10 15.54 -7.01
N ARG A 115 3.74 14.92 -6.01
CA ARG A 115 4.98 15.36 -5.38
C ARG A 115 5.95 14.20 -5.33
N GLU A 116 7.24 14.47 -5.22
CA GLU A 116 8.24 13.44 -5.01
C GLU A 116 7.91 12.64 -3.73
N PRO A 117 7.77 11.31 -3.82
CA PRO A 117 7.44 10.48 -2.66
C PRO A 117 8.54 10.56 -1.61
N ASN A 118 8.15 10.55 -0.34
CA ASN A 118 9.09 10.49 0.77
C ASN A 118 9.91 9.19 0.71
N ALA A 119 11.23 9.28 0.82
CA ALA A 119 12.15 8.13 0.76
C ALA A 119 11.81 7.04 1.78
N GLN A 120 11.42 7.41 3.00
CA GLN A 120 10.99 6.46 4.03
C GLN A 120 9.69 5.74 3.63
N ALA A 121 8.73 6.46 3.03
CA ALA A 121 7.48 5.89 2.54
C ALA A 121 7.73 4.87 1.40
N ILE A 122 8.65 5.18 0.51
CA ILE A 122 9.07 4.26 -0.57
C ILE A 122 9.76 3.03 0.01
N ALA A 123 10.73 3.20 0.93
CA ALA A 123 11.43 2.10 1.57
C ALA A 123 10.47 1.17 2.32
N GLU A 124 9.53 1.73 3.09
CA GLU A 124 8.51 0.98 3.82
C GLU A 124 7.57 0.22 2.87
N THR A 125 7.13 0.86 1.79
CA THR A 125 6.28 0.23 0.76
C THR A 125 7.02 -0.90 0.05
N PHE A 126 8.27 -0.70 -0.34
CA PHE A 126 9.11 -1.71 -0.98
C PHE A 126 9.30 -2.91 -0.06
N PHE A 127 9.65 -2.68 1.19
CA PHE A 127 9.84 -3.72 2.20
C PHE A 127 8.57 -4.58 2.36
N TYR A 128 7.42 -3.92 2.56
CA TYR A 128 6.16 -4.62 2.71
C TYR A 128 5.79 -5.41 1.43
N ALA A 129 5.90 -4.80 0.26
CA ALA A 129 5.56 -5.41 -1.01
C ALA A 129 6.41 -6.65 -1.34
N THR A 130 7.70 -6.61 -0.96
CA THR A 130 8.64 -7.72 -1.22
C THR A 130 8.32 -8.93 -0.35
N LEU A 131 7.93 -8.73 0.89
CA LEU A 131 7.81 -9.81 1.87
C LEU A 131 6.40 -10.35 2.07
N HIS A 132 5.36 -9.53 1.85
CA HIS A 132 3.98 -9.90 2.22
C HIS A 132 3.43 -11.12 1.47
N GLY A 133 4.01 -11.50 0.34
CA GLY A 133 3.63 -12.71 -0.42
C GLY A 133 4.12 -14.01 0.19
N ASN A 134 5.24 -13.97 0.92
CA ASN A 134 5.94 -15.15 1.42
C ASN A 134 5.97 -15.23 2.96
N HIS A 135 5.67 -14.13 3.64
CA HIS A 135 5.75 -14.03 5.09
C HIS A 135 4.45 -13.49 5.68
N LYS A 136 4.15 -13.90 6.91
CA LYS A 136 3.06 -13.32 7.68
C LYS A 136 3.52 -12.01 8.29
N ILE A 137 3.05 -10.90 7.75
CA ILE A 137 3.39 -9.55 8.22
C ILE A 137 2.19 -8.96 8.96
N ASN A 138 2.42 -8.48 10.17
CA ASN A 138 1.43 -7.84 11.00
C ASN A 138 1.91 -6.45 11.45
N ALA A 139 0.93 -5.56 11.69
CA ALA A 139 1.19 -4.27 12.31
C ALA A 139 1.49 -4.44 13.79
N THR A 140 2.27 -3.50 14.32
CA THR A 140 2.45 -3.32 15.75
C THR A 140 1.81 -2.01 16.17
N ASP A 141 1.70 -1.76 17.47
CA ASP A 141 1.30 -0.49 18.06
C ASP A 141 2.41 0.59 17.95
N ARG A 142 3.60 0.19 17.52
CA ARG A 142 4.75 1.07 17.31
C ARG A 142 4.81 1.51 15.85
N SER A 143 4.83 2.80 15.59
CA SER A 143 5.03 3.34 14.24
C SER A 143 6.38 2.88 13.68
N ALA A 144 6.42 2.58 12.39
CA ALA A 144 7.60 2.12 11.65
C ALA A 144 8.15 0.73 12.05
N MET A 145 7.36 -0.14 12.69
CA MET A 145 7.74 -1.52 12.97
C MET A 145 6.72 -2.49 12.39
N PHE A 146 7.25 -3.62 11.90
CA PHE A 146 6.46 -4.78 11.50
C PHE A 146 6.73 -5.95 12.43
N ILE A 147 5.76 -6.84 12.56
CA ILE A 147 5.96 -8.20 13.07
C ILE A 147 5.96 -9.12 11.86
N ILE A 148 7.07 -9.80 11.60
CA ILE A 148 7.21 -10.75 10.50
C ILE A 148 7.54 -12.10 11.10
N ASP A 149 6.67 -13.08 10.92
CA ASP A 149 6.82 -14.43 11.46
C ASP A 149 7.16 -14.42 12.97
N GLY A 150 6.51 -13.52 13.72
CA GLY A 150 6.69 -13.36 15.17
C GLY A 150 7.91 -12.53 15.59
N LYS A 151 8.72 -12.01 14.67
CA LYS A 151 9.88 -11.17 14.97
C LYS A 151 9.59 -9.70 14.63
N TYR A 152 10.13 -8.79 15.45
CA TYR A 152 9.97 -7.36 15.25
C TYR A 152 11.02 -6.81 14.29
N TYR A 153 10.58 -6.05 13.30
CA TYR A 153 11.43 -5.38 12.31
C TYR A 153 11.14 -3.88 12.29
N MET A 154 12.16 -3.07 12.08
CA MET A 154 12.02 -1.63 11.95
C MET A 154 12.87 -1.12 10.77
N ASP A 155 12.41 -0.04 10.17
CA ASP A 155 13.14 0.65 9.12
C ASP A 155 14.46 1.21 9.66
N ALA A 156 15.56 0.95 8.97
CA ALA A 156 16.88 1.48 9.30
C ALA A 156 16.93 3.02 9.19
N LEU A 157 16.06 3.60 8.36
CA LEU A 157 15.93 5.06 8.18
C LEU A 157 15.02 5.70 9.23
N ALA A 158 14.37 4.92 10.09
CA ALA A 158 13.52 5.47 11.14
C ALA A 158 14.37 6.25 12.15
N THR A 159 13.97 7.50 12.37
CA THR A 159 14.66 8.42 13.29
C THR A 159 14.46 8.05 14.77
N THR A 160 13.47 7.23 15.09
CA THR A 160 13.16 6.81 16.44
C THR A 160 13.85 5.48 16.77
N PRO A 161 14.82 5.43 17.68
CA PRO A 161 15.47 4.19 18.05
C PRO A 161 14.48 3.28 18.79
N ALA A 162 14.10 2.16 18.19
CA ALA A 162 13.40 1.13 18.92
C ALA A 162 14.39 0.40 19.82
N LYS A 163 13.98 0.16 21.06
CA LYS A 163 14.80 -0.57 22.06
C LYS A 163 14.97 -2.05 21.71
N THR A 164 14.10 -2.60 20.88
CA THR A 164 14.11 -4.01 20.46
C THR A 164 13.57 -4.12 19.02
N GLY A 165 14.26 -4.88 18.19
CA GLY A 165 13.86 -5.18 16.82
C GLY A 165 15.05 -5.33 15.88
N ILE A 166 14.82 -6.00 14.77
CA ILE A 166 15.81 -6.15 13.69
C ILE A 166 15.67 -4.93 12.78
N ARG A 167 16.75 -4.20 12.59
CA ARG A 167 16.77 -3.12 11.59
C ARG A 167 16.90 -3.73 10.20
N TYR A 168 16.23 -3.14 9.24
CA TYR A 168 16.34 -3.51 7.84
C TYR A 168 16.64 -2.28 6.99
N SER A 169 17.24 -2.50 5.83
CA SER A 169 17.39 -1.51 4.78
C SER A 169 16.73 -2.03 3.51
N ALA A 170 15.92 -1.22 2.88
CA ALA A 170 15.27 -1.53 1.61
C ALA A 170 16.12 -1.12 0.39
N ILE A 171 17.28 -0.51 0.61
CA ILE A 171 18.15 -0.01 -0.44
C ILE A 171 19.49 -0.73 -0.26
N GLY A 172 19.96 -1.42 -1.27
CA GLY A 172 21.10 -2.31 -1.37
C GLY A 172 22.43 -1.93 -0.73
N ASP A 173 22.40 -1.37 0.47
CA ASP A 173 23.58 -1.13 1.26
C ASP A 173 24.12 -2.44 1.85
N LEU A 174 25.42 -2.50 2.08
CA LEU A 174 26.05 -3.63 2.72
C LEU A 174 25.50 -3.79 4.14
N GLU A 175 25.20 -5.03 4.50
CA GLU A 175 24.76 -5.36 5.84
C GLU A 175 25.86 -5.11 6.87
N VAL A 176 25.57 -4.32 7.90
CA VAL A 176 26.50 -4.02 8.98
C VAL A 176 25.82 -4.27 10.33
N GLY A 177 26.34 -5.19 11.11
CA GLY A 177 25.83 -5.51 12.44
C GLY A 177 24.42 -6.09 12.42
N SER A 178 23.47 -5.42 13.07
CA SER A 178 22.07 -5.84 13.14
C SER A 178 21.19 -5.37 11.98
N GLN A 179 21.77 -4.68 11.01
CA GLN A 179 21.07 -4.20 9.82
C GLN A 179 21.06 -5.30 8.75
N LYS A 180 19.90 -5.56 8.16
CA LYS A 180 19.74 -6.55 7.09
C LYS A 180 19.25 -5.88 5.83
N ASN A 181 19.86 -6.26 4.72
CA ASN A 181 19.42 -5.87 3.38
C ASN A 181 18.32 -6.83 2.88
N ILE A 182 17.49 -6.33 1.99
CA ILE A 182 16.42 -7.07 1.34
C ILE A 182 16.71 -7.14 -0.15
#